data_5103c98b58abccd8a9737b213ebe8191
#
_entry.id   5103c98b58abccd8a9737b213ebe8191
#
_cell.length_a   1.000
_cell.length_b   1.000
_cell.length_c   1.000
_cell.angle_alpha   90.00
_cell.angle_beta   90.00
_cell.angle_gamma   90.00
#
_symmetry.space_group_name_H-M   'P 1'
#
loop_
_entity.id
_entity.type
_entity.pdbx_description
1 polymer ?
#
loop_
_entity_poly.entity_id
_entity_poly.type
_entity_poly.pdbx_seq_one_letter_code
_entity_poly.pdbx_strand_id
1 'polypeptide(L)'
;MAVQKKVEEFIRRERLLEMGDRVVLGVSGGADSVCMMELFAAIRKAWQLELLVVHVHHGLRGAEADRDALFVQAEAEKSGIDCVVERRDVRSLAAERGLSLEEAGRDVRYEILREYAKNWTSQKDGLRDGCGSETLELAGCRPAKIAVAHHQEDQAETILHNLFRGSGLKGLGGMSAKRGQIIRPLLCLEKKEILEYLEKRHIAYCEDSTNRENEYTRNRLRNELIPQIRREINEKAVEHIAEAGERLRQADAYFEEQAEKIWREYGVTKKCNVEGDVTGLMDGTKMGAESQAET
;
A
#
# COMPACT_ATOMS: atom_id res chain seq x y z
N MET A 1 11.76 17.88 -14.58
CA MET A 1 11.07 18.97 -13.84
C MET A 1 9.55 18.81 -13.80
N ALA A 2 8.84 18.50 -14.90
CA ALA A 2 7.37 18.39 -14.87
C ALA A 2 6.87 17.26 -13.94
N VAL A 3 7.42 16.05 -14.03
CA VAL A 3 7.04 14.89 -13.20
C VAL A 3 7.28 15.16 -11.71
N GLN A 4 8.46 15.66 -11.35
CA GLN A 4 8.78 16.00 -9.96
C GLN A 4 7.78 17.01 -9.39
N LYS A 5 7.48 18.09 -10.12
CA LYS A 5 6.52 19.11 -9.72
C LYS A 5 5.11 18.53 -9.52
N LYS A 6 4.66 17.68 -10.46
CA LYS A 6 3.37 16.99 -10.39
C LYS A 6 3.26 16.13 -9.11
N VAL A 7 4.32 15.37 -8.78
CA VAL A 7 4.38 14.55 -7.56
C VAL A 7 4.42 15.41 -6.30
N GLU A 8 5.20 16.50 -6.29
CA GLU A 8 5.23 17.43 -5.14
C GLU A 8 3.86 18.09 -4.90
N GLU A 9 3.18 18.52 -5.96
CA GLU A 9 1.82 19.08 -5.87
C GLU A 9 0.83 18.03 -5.33
N PHE A 10 0.93 16.79 -5.79
CA PHE A 10 0.12 15.69 -5.29
C PHE A 10 0.40 15.39 -3.81
N ILE A 11 1.67 15.33 -3.41
CA ILE A 11 2.09 15.14 -2.01
C ILE A 11 1.48 16.21 -1.10
N ARG A 12 1.49 17.49 -1.54
CA ARG A 12 0.90 18.59 -0.78
C ARG A 12 -0.62 18.51 -0.71
N ARG A 13 -1.27 18.27 -1.85
CA ARG A 13 -2.74 18.15 -1.94
C ARG A 13 -3.27 17.04 -1.05
N GLU A 14 -2.67 15.86 -1.11
CA GLU A 14 -3.06 14.68 -0.34
C GLU A 14 -2.47 14.63 1.09
N ARG A 15 -1.68 15.63 1.46
CA ARG A 15 -1.00 15.72 2.76
C ARG A 15 -0.24 14.42 3.10
N LEU A 16 0.51 13.91 2.12
CA LEU A 16 1.24 12.65 2.26
C LEU A 16 2.46 12.80 3.15
N LEU A 17 3.15 13.95 3.06
CA LEU A 17 4.36 14.25 3.80
C LEU A 17 4.24 15.57 4.56
N GLU A 18 4.99 15.63 5.65
CA GLU A 18 5.27 16.83 6.42
C GLU A 18 6.77 17.06 6.49
N MET A 19 7.18 18.31 6.83
CA MET A 19 8.59 18.65 6.99
C MET A 19 9.21 17.79 8.10
N GLY A 20 10.38 17.24 7.82
CA GLY A 20 11.12 16.41 8.78
C GLY A 20 10.62 14.97 8.92
N ASP A 21 9.71 14.52 8.05
CA ASP A 21 9.24 13.15 8.09
C ASP A 21 10.35 12.13 7.83
N ARG A 22 10.25 10.99 8.50
CA ARG A 22 11.00 9.77 8.21
C ARG A 22 10.20 8.91 7.23
N VAL A 23 10.84 8.42 6.18
CA VAL A 23 10.15 7.64 5.14
C VAL A 23 10.93 6.39 4.78
N VAL A 24 10.30 5.24 5.01
CA VAL A 24 10.76 3.93 4.52
C VAL A 24 10.28 3.77 3.08
N LEU A 25 11.21 3.66 2.14
CA LEU A 25 10.93 3.46 0.72
C LEU A 25 11.00 1.97 0.39
N GLY A 26 9.87 1.37 0.00
CA GLY A 26 9.83 -0.01 -0.50
C GLY A 26 10.30 -0.05 -1.96
N VAL A 27 11.54 -0.49 -2.20
CA VAL A 27 12.17 -0.49 -3.53
C VAL A 27 12.42 -1.91 -4.00
N SER A 28 11.76 -2.31 -5.11
CA SER A 28 11.93 -3.64 -5.73
C SER A 28 13.04 -3.71 -6.77
N GLY A 29 13.51 -2.56 -7.26
CA GLY A 29 14.43 -2.44 -8.39
C GLY A 29 13.75 -2.15 -9.72
N GLY A 30 12.44 -2.39 -9.85
CA GLY A 30 11.67 -2.07 -11.05
C GLY A 30 11.46 -0.56 -11.24
N ALA A 31 11.13 -0.14 -12.48
CA ALA A 31 11.03 1.25 -12.90
C ALA A 31 10.25 2.14 -11.93
N ASP A 32 9.09 1.69 -11.44
CA ASP A 32 8.22 2.50 -10.58
C ASP A 32 8.88 2.80 -9.23
N SER A 33 9.48 1.77 -8.61
CA SER A 33 10.13 1.89 -7.32
C SER A 33 11.43 2.69 -7.38
N VAL A 34 12.19 2.56 -8.47
CA VAL A 34 13.39 3.36 -8.72
C VAL A 34 13.02 4.81 -8.96
N CYS A 35 11.98 5.08 -9.78
CA CYS A 35 11.47 6.44 -10.01
C CYS A 35 11.02 7.09 -8.68
N MET A 36 10.32 6.35 -7.82
CA MET A 36 9.92 6.84 -6.50
C MET A 36 11.15 7.21 -5.65
N MET A 37 12.14 6.33 -5.57
CA MET A 37 13.37 6.57 -4.82
C MET A 37 14.08 7.85 -5.30
N GLU A 38 14.26 8.01 -6.60
CA GLU A 38 14.90 9.17 -7.21
C GLU A 38 14.13 10.48 -6.96
N LEU A 39 12.80 10.45 -7.04
CA LEU A 39 11.97 11.60 -6.72
C LEU A 39 12.10 12.00 -5.24
N PHE A 40 12.12 11.02 -4.33
CA PHE A 40 12.33 11.28 -2.91
C PHE A 40 13.73 11.82 -2.62
N ALA A 41 14.77 11.29 -3.26
CA ALA A 41 16.12 11.84 -3.18
C ALA A 41 16.16 13.32 -3.62
N ALA A 42 15.46 13.66 -4.72
CA ALA A 42 15.42 15.02 -5.25
C ALA A 42 14.72 16.02 -4.31
N ILE A 43 13.65 15.60 -3.62
CA ILE A 43 12.89 16.49 -2.71
C ILE A 43 13.42 16.46 -1.27
N ARG A 44 14.30 15.51 -0.93
CA ARG A 44 14.81 15.23 0.43
C ARG A 44 15.21 16.48 1.20
N LYS A 45 16.05 17.32 0.57
CA LYS A 45 16.57 18.53 1.21
C LYS A 45 15.48 19.58 1.47
N ALA A 46 14.62 19.81 0.46
CA ALA A 46 13.56 20.80 0.55
C ALA A 46 12.51 20.45 1.61
N TRP A 47 12.24 19.17 1.82
CA TRP A 47 11.29 18.67 2.80
C TRP A 47 11.95 18.19 4.10
N GLN A 48 13.30 18.28 4.22
CA GLN A 48 14.08 17.80 5.38
C GLN A 48 13.80 16.32 5.72
N LEU A 49 13.59 15.48 4.68
CA LEU A 49 13.24 14.08 4.91
C LEU A 49 14.44 13.25 5.35
N GLU A 50 14.17 12.29 6.21
CA GLU A 50 15.05 11.17 6.48
C GLU A 50 14.54 9.95 5.69
N LEU A 51 15.40 9.34 4.88
CA LEU A 51 15.02 8.27 3.95
C LEU A 51 15.77 6.98 4.30
N LEU A 52 15.06 5.85 4.23
CA LEU A 52 15.61 4.50 4.31
C LEU A 52 15.02 3.67 3.17
N VAL A 53 15.87 3.08 2.35
CA VAL A 53 15.46 2.10 1.34
C VAL A 53 15.39 0.73 1.97
N VAL A 54 14.27 0.03 1.77
CA VAL A 54 14.11 -1.38 2.15
C VAL A 54 13.75 -2.19 0.91
N HIS A 55 14.65 -3.10 0.55
CA HIS A 55 14.44 -4.08 -0.52
C HIS A 55 14.08 -5.44 0.09
N VAL A 56 12.98 -6.04 -0.37
CA VAL A 56 12.55 -7.37 0.09
C VAL A 56 12.88 -8.40 -0.98
N HIS A 57 13.85 -9.25 -0.67
CA HIS A 57 14.26 -10.38 -1.49
C HIS A 57 13.41 -11.61 -1.14
N HIS A 58 12.49 -11.98 -2.04
CA HIS A 58 11.49 -13.03 -1.80
C HIS A 58 11.99 -14.47 -1.89
N GLY A 59 13.23 -14.71 -2.31
CA GLY A 59 13.80 -16.05 -2.47
C GLY A 59 13.27 -16.86 -3.66
N LEU A 60 12.49 -16.25 -4.56
CA LEU A 60 11.76 -16.98 -5.61
C LEU A 60 12.56 -17.14 -6.91
N ARG A 61 13.45 -16.19 -7.26
CA ARG A 61 14.11 -16.07 -8.57
C ARG A 61 15.63 -16.31 -8.53
N GLY A 62 16.17 -16.85 -7.43
CA GLY A 62 17.59 -17.17 -7.30
C GLY A 62 18.52 -16.01 -7.70
N ALA A 63 19.45 -16.25 -8.63
CA ALA A 63 20.46 -15.27 -9.06
C ALA A 63 19.87 -13.96 -9.64
N GLU A 64 18.68 -13.97 -10.19
CA GLU A 64 18.00 -12.75 -10.68
C GLU A 64 17.62 -11.84 -9.52
N ALA A 65 17.05 -12.40 -8.47
CA ALA A 65 16.71 -11.64 -7.27
C ALA A 65 17.96 -11.13 -6.52
N ASP A 66 19.07 -11.87 -6.55
CA ASP A 66 20.36 -11.40 -6.01
C ASP A 66 20.89 -10.20 -6.80
N ARG A 67 20.81 -10.21 -8.14
CA ARG A 67 21.19 -9.07 -8.99
C ARG A 67 20.31 -7.84 -8.71
N ASP A 68 18.99 -8.04 -8.56
CA ASP A 68 18.06 -6.95 -8.23
C ASP A 68 18.42 -6.32 -6.88
N ALA A 69 18.75 -7.12 -5.87
CA ALA A 69 19.18 -6.64 -4.57
C ALA A 69 20.46 -5.80 -4.63
N LEU A 70 21.48 -6.30 -5.35
CA LEU A 70 22.73 -5.56 -5.57
C LEU A 70 22.50 -4.25 -6.34
N PHE A 71 21.64 -4.29 -7.34
CA PHE A 71 21.28 -3.10 -8.11
C PHE A 71 20.63 -2.04 -7.21
N VAL A 72 19.65 -2.42 -6.38
CA VAL A 72 18.96 -1.49 -5.46
C VAL A 72 19.94 -0.88 -4.46
N GLN A 73 20.85 -1.69 -3.90
CA GLN A 73 21.89 -1.20 -3.00
C GLN A 73 22.78 -0.14 -3.68
N ALA A 74 23.24 -0.43 -4.90
CA ALA A 74 24.09 0.49 -5.65
C ALA A 74 23.38 1.81 -6.00
N GLU A 75 22.09 1.76 -6.40
CA GLU A 75 21.32 2.97 -6.73
C GLU A 75 21.00 3.79 -5.47
N ALA A 76 20.69 3.14 -4.34
CA ALA A 76 20.49 3.82 -3.07
C ALA A 76 21.77 4.52 -2.59
N GLU A 77 22.94 3.88 -2.71
CA GLU A 77 24.25 4.45 -2.38
C GLU A 77 24.55 5.68 -3.24
N LYS A 78 24.32 5.62 -4.56
CA LYS A 78 24.48 6.78 -5.47
C LYS A 78 23.60 7.96 -5.04
N SER A 79 22.41 7.69 -4.54
CA SER A 79 21.44 8.70 -4.07
C SER A 79 21.74 9.14 -2.63
N GLY A 80 22.75 8.57 -1.97
CA GLY A 80 23.13 8.86 -0.58
C GLY A 80 22.03 8.48 0.42
N ILE A 81 21.32 7.37 0.17
CA ILE A 81 20.26 6.83 1.02
C ILE A 81 20.68 5.48 1.57
N ASP A 82 20.54 5.29 2.89
CA ASP A 82 20.82 3.99 3.52
C ASP A 82 19.87 2.92 2.96
N CYS A 83 20.40 1.72 2.68
CA CYS A 83 19.66 0.62 2.10
C CYS A 83 19.79 -0.65 2.93
N VAL A 84 18.66 -1.29 3.19
CA VAL A 84 18.60 -2.61 3.83
C VAL A 84 17.98 -3.62 2.86
N VAL A 85 18.58 -4.81 2.78
CA VAL A 85 18.06 -5.94 2.01
C VAL A 85 17.59 -7.01 2.98
N GLU A 86 16.29 -7.26 3.00
CA GLU A 86 15.66 -8.29 3.80
C GLU A 86 15.38 -9.54 2.95
N ARG A 87 15.87 -10.69 3.38
CA ARG A 87 15.63 -11.97 2.72
C ARG A 87 14.55 -12.77 3.44
N ARG A 88 13.54 -13.24 2.69
CA ARG A 88 12.47 -14.10 3.19
C ARG A 88 12.19 -15.23 2.20
N ASP A 89 11.95 -16.42 2.71
CA ASP A 89 11.46 -17.54 1.91
C ASP A 89 9.93 -17.46 1.80
N VAL A 90 9.47 -16.73 0.78
CA VAL A 90 8.04 -16.54 0.53
C VAL A 90 7.34 -17.83 0.13
N ARG A 91 8.05 -18.80 -0.49
CA ARG A 91 7.46 -20.09 -0.87
C ARG A 91 7.04 -20.90 0.35
N SER A 92 7.92 -21.01 1.34
CA SER A 92 7.61 -21.70 2.60
C SER A 92 6.49 -21.00 3.34
N LEU A 93 6.50 -19.67 3.41
CA LEU A 93 5.45 -18.89 4.07
C LEU A 93 4.08 -18.99 3.36
N ALA A 94 4.06 -19.03 2.04
CA ALA A 94 2.83 -19.23 1.26
C ALA A 94 2.20 -20.60 1.57
N ALA A 95 3.01 -21.66 1.60
CA ALA A 95 2.56 -23.01 1.92
C ALA A 95 2.04 -23.11 3.38
N GLU A 96 2.74 -22.51 4.32
CA GLU A 96 2.36 -22.50 5.75
C GLU A 96 1.04 -21.75 5.98
N ARG A 97 0.84 -20.61 5.31
CA ARG A 97 -0.35 -19.75 5.49
C ARG A 97 -1.52 -20.13 4.57
N GLY A 98 -1.35 -21.05 3.61
CA GLY A 98 -2.37 -21.42 2.64
C GLY A 98 -2.70 -20.28 1.66
N LEU A 99 -1.72 -19.42 1.33
CA LEU A 99 -1.85 -18.25 0.47
C LEU A 99 -1.23 -18.52 -0.91
N SER A 100 -1.65 -17.75 -1.91
CA SER A 100 -0.91 -17.68 -3.18
C SER A 100 0.47 -17.03 -2.96
N LEU A 101 1.43 -17.31 -3.85
CA LEU A 101 2.77 -16.70 -3.78
C LEU A 101 2.70 -15.15 -3.86
N GLU A 102 1.76 -14.62 -4.64
CA GLU A 102 1.55 -13.18 -4.77
C GLU A 102 1.06 -12.57 -3.45
N GLU A 103 0.03 -13.19 -2.83
CA GLU A 103 -0.52 -12.72 -1.55
C GLU A 103 0.52 -12.81 -0.43
N ALA A 104 1.22 -13.95 -0.32
CA ALA A 104 2.27 -14.13 0.67
C ALA A 104 3.42 -13.14 0.49
N GLY A 105 3.87 -12.93 -0.76
CA GLY A 105 4.90 -11.94 -1.07
C GLY A 105 4.49 -10.51 -0.76
N ARG A 106 3.21 -10.18 -0.99
CA ARG A 106 2.65 -8.88 -0.63
C ARG A 106 2.60 -8.71 0.89
N ASP A 107 2.10 -9.69 1.62
CA ASP A 107 1.97 -9.63 3.08
C ASP A 107 3.32 -9.49 3.75
N VAL A 108 4.29 -10.33 3.38
CA VAL A 108 5.67 -10.28 3.87
C VAL A 108 6.31 -8.91 3.61
N ARG A 109 6.12 -8.34 2.43
CA ARG A 109 6.62 -7.00 2.10
C ARG A 109 6.08 -5.94 3.06
N TYR A 110 4.77 -5.93 3.30
CA TYR A 110 4.18 -4.96 4.20
C TYR A 110 4.52 -5.21 5.67
N GLU A 111 4.68 -6.46 6.10
CA GLU A 111 5.16 -6.81 7.44
C GLU A 111 6.55 -6.21 7.69
N ILE A 112 7.50 -6.45 6.77
CA ILE A 112 8.87 -5.93 6.85
C ILE A 112 8.90 -4.41 6.84
N LEU A 113 8.20 -3.77 5.90
CA LEU A 113 8.18 -2.31 5.80
C LEU A 113 7.60 -1.67 7.08
N ARG A 114 6.56 -2.26 7.69
CA ARG A 114 6.00 -1.79 8.96
C ARG A 114 6.97 -1.98 10.13
N GLU A 115 7.69 -3.10 10.16
CA GLU A 115 8.70 -3.37 11.17
C GLU A 115 9.81 -2.30 11.13
N TYR A 116 10.36 -2.01 9.94
CA TYR A 116 11.34 -0.94 9.78
C TYR A 116 10.78 0.43 10.15
N ALA A 117 9.56 0.75 9.71
CA ALA A 117 8.93 2.03 10.05
C ALA A 117 8.71 2.20 11.57
N LYS A 118 8.34 1.11 12.26
CA LYS A 118 8.18 1.10 13.71
C LYS A 118 9.51 1.21 14.44
N ASN A 119 10.51 0.42 14.05
CA ASN A 119 11.79 0.35 14.75
C ASN A 119 12.66 1.61 14.51
N TRP A 120 12.54 2.23 13.34
CA TRP A 120 13.31 3.43 13.01
C TRP A 120 12.91 4.63 13.87
N THR A 121 11.67 4.70 14.35
CA THR A 121 11.25 5.72 15.32
C THR A 121 11.96 5.58 16.67
N SER A 122 12.41 4.38 17.04
CA SER A 122 13.02 4.09 18.34
C SER A 122 14.54 4.22 18.37
N GLN A 123 15.22 4.10 17.21
CA GLN A 123 16.70 4.04 17.17
C GLN A 123 17.41 5.41 17.17
N LYS A 124 16.80 6.46 16.61
CA LYS A 124 17.45 7.78 16.55
C LYS A 124 17.30 8.65 17.80
N ASP A 125 16.35 8.34 18.66
CA ASP A 125 16.15 9.11 19.89
C ASP A 125 17.09 8.69 21.04
N GLY A 126 18.13 7.90 20.73
CA GLY A 126 19.36 7.67 21.51
C GLY A 126 19.22 7.35 23.01
N LEU A 127 18.04 7.16 23.51
CA LEU A 127 17.74 6.90 24.92
C LEU A 127 16.43 6.12 25.03
N ARG A 128 16.54 4.85 25.33
CA ARG A 128 15.54 3.98 25.98
C ARG A 128 15.30 2.66 25.26
N ASP A 129 16.12 1.71 25.60
CA ASP A 129 15.71 0.30 25.65
C ASP A 129 14.48 0.21 26.58
N GLY A 130 13.35 -0.23 26.04
CA GLY A 130 12.23 -0.69 26.86
C GLY A 130 10.95 0.16 26.93
N CYS A 131 10.70 1.09 26.01
CA CYS A 131 9.44 1.85 26.02
C CYS A 131 8.41 1.30 25.04
N GLY A 132 7.28 0.78 25.58
CA GLY A 132 6.15 0.28 24.79
C GLY A 132 5.46 1.37 23.96
N SER A 133 4.63 0.95 22.99
CA SER A 133 4.00 1.80 21.98
C SER A 133 3.16 2.98 22.49
N GLU A 134 2.72 2.96 23.74
CA GLU A 134 1.88 4.00 24.34
C GLU A 134 2.65 5.26 24.77
N THR A 135 3.99 5.18 24.91
CA THR A 135 4.83 6.32 25.34
C THR A 135 5.41 7.14 24.18
N LEU A 136 5.28 6.70 22.95
CA LEU A 136 5.78 7.40 21.75
C LEU A 136 4.99 8.68 21.41
N GLU A 137 3.69 8.71 21.69
CA GLU A 137 2.85 9.90 21.48
C GLU A 137 3.21 11.05 22.44
N LEU A 138 3.70 10.72 23.63
CA LEU A 138 4.13 11.72 24.65
C LEU A 138 5.50 12.37 24.33
N ALA A 139 6.32 11.74 23.49
CA ALA A 139 7.64 12.26 23.14
C ALA A 139 7.66 13.14 21.87
N GLY A 140 6.51 13.38 21.22
CA GLY A 140 6.44 14.16 19.97
C GLY A 140 7.08 13.45 18.76
N CYS A 141 7.43 12.20 18.87
CA CYS A 141 8.08 11.43 17.80
C CYS A 141 7.02 10.89 16.83
N ARG A 142 7.00 11.39 15.59
CA ARG A 142 6.08 10.91 14.56
C ARG A 142 6.52 9.55 14.03
N PRO A 143 5.58 8.60 13.84
CA PRO A 143 5.91 7.32 13.25
C PRO A 143 6.37 7.50 11.80
N ALA A 144 7.38 6.73 11.39
CA ALA A 144 7.87 6.77 10.02
C ALA A 144 6.77 6.40 9.02
N LYS A 145 6.76 7.07 7.87
CA LYS A 145 5.86 6.76 6.76
C LYS A 145 6.47 5.66 5.89
N ILE A 146 5.61 4.94 5.18
CA ILE A 146 6.00 3.87 4.25
C ILE A 146 5.56 4.28 2.86
N ALA A 147 6.50 4.55 1.96
CA ALA A 147 6.20 4.87 0.58
C ALA A 147 6.26 3.62 -0.31
N VAL A 148 5.22 3.43 -1.14
CA VAL A 148 5.12 2.36 -2.12
C VAL A 148 4.77 2.92 -3.49
N ALA A 149 5.36 2.37 -4.54
CA ALA A 149 5.38 2.94 -5.89
C ALA A 149 4.18 2.50 -6.76
N HIS A 150 2.96 2.52 -6.20
CA HIS A 150 1.76 2.32 -7.03
C HIS A 150 1.48 3.57 -7.86
N HIS A 151 1.12 3.36 -9.12
CA HIS A 151 0.84 4.41 -10.10
C HIS A 151 -0.60 4.34 -10.63
N GLN A 152 -0.94 5.15 -11.61
CA GLN A 152 -2.31 5.34 -12.08
C GLN A 152 -2.90 4.09 -12.74
N GLU A 153 -2.09 3.30 -13.48
CA GLU A 153 -2.54 2.02 -14.03
C GLU A 153 -2.88 1.01 -12.94
N ASP A 154 -2.07 0.91 -11.86
CA ASP A 154 -2.39 0.05 -10.71
C ASP A 154 -3.72 0.44 -10.05
N GLN A 155 -4.04 1.75 -10.05
CA GLN A 155 -5.32 2.26 -9.58
C GLN A 155 -6.46 1.78 -10.46
N ALA A 156 -6.32 1.92 -11.79
CA ALA A 156 -7.33 1.45 -12.75
C ALA A 156 -7.54 -0.07 -12.66
N GLU A 157 -6.46 -0.85 -12.56
CA GLU A 157 -6.52 -2.30 -12.34
C GLU A 157 -7.31 -2.64 -11.07
N THR A 158 -7.04 -1.94 -9.97
CA THR A 158 -7.72 -2.17 -8.69
C THR A 158 -9.21 -1.85 -8.78
N ILE A 159 -9.58 -0.73 -9.41
CA ILE A 159 -10.97 -0.32 -9.58
C ILE A 159 -11.72 -1.32 -10.46
N LEU A 160 -11.16 -1.70 -11.61
CA LEU A 160 -11.78 -2.68 -12.53
C LEU A 160 -11.91 -4.06 -11.87
N HIS A 161 -10.88 -4.51 -11.18
CA HIS A 161 -10.93 -5.77 -10.44
C HIS A 161 -12.05 -5.77 -9.40
N ASN A 162 -12.18 -4.69 -8.63
CA ASN A 162 -13.24 -4.55 -7.64
C ASN A 162 -14.63 -4.44 -8.29
N LEU A 163 -14.75 -3.72 -9.41
CA LEU A 163 -15.99 -3.61 -10.20
C LEU A 163 -16.49 -4.98 -10.64
N PHE A 164 -15.60 -5.80 -11.21
CA PHE A 164 -15.96 -7.14 -11.69
C PHE A 164 -16.30 -8.13 -10.56
N ARG A 165 -15.90 -7.83 -9.34
CA ARG A 165 -16.27 -8.59 -8.13
C ARG A 165 -17.54 -8.06 -7.43
N GLY A 166 -18.20 -7.04 -8.01
CA GLY A 166 -19.43 -6.47 -7.44
C GLY A 166 -19.22 -5.63 -6.20
N SER A 167 -18.06 -4.98 -6.06
CA SER A 167 -17.79 -4.12 -4.91
C SER A 167 -18.65 -2.85 -4.92
N GLY A 168 -19.09 -2.40 -3.73
CA GLY A 168 -19.77 -1.11 -3.53
C GLY A 168 -18.81 0.09 -3.58
N LEU A 169 -19.29 1.27 -3.17
CA LEU A 169 -18.57 2.56 -3.23
C LEU A 169 -17.14 2.48 -2.72
N LYS A 170 -16.94 1.92 -1.54
CA LYS A 170 -15.62 1.77 -0.89
C LYS A 170 -14.61 1.00 -1.76
N GLY A 171 -15.03 -0.09 -2.39
CA GLY A 171 -14.17 -0.87 -3.27
C GLY A 171 -13.90 -0.18 -4.60
N LEU A 172 -14.91 0.50 -5.16
CA LEU A 172 -14.79 1.25 -6.42
C LEU A 172 -13.98 2.54 -6.28
N GLY A 173 -13.80 3.05 -5.06
CA GLY A 173 -12.86 4.13 -4.77
C GLY A 173 -11.39 3.76 -5.00
N GLY A 174 -11.08 2.47 -5.16
CA GLY A 174 -9.72 1.98 -5.40
C GLY A 174 -8.76 2.20 -4.22
N MET A 175 -7.50 2.46 -4.53
CA MET A 175 -6.47 2.73 -3.52
C MET A 175 -6.49 4.20 -3.11
N SER A 176 -6.48 4.47 -1.80
CA SER A 176 -6.25 5.83 -1.29
C SER A 176 -4.76 6.20 -1.36
N ALA A 177 -4.48 7.48 -1.61
CA ALA A 177 -3.11 8.01 -1.63
C ALA A 177 -2.41 7.83 -0.26
N LYS A 178 -3.19 7.88 0.83
CA LYS A 178 -2.72 7.64 2.21
C LYS A 178 -3.63 6.67 2.94
N ARG A 179 -3.04 5.66 3.59
CA ARG A 179 -3.75 4.71 4.47
C ARG A 179 -2.90 4.41 5.69
N GLY A 180 -3.21 5.07 6.80
CA GLY A 180 -2.35 5.02 7.99
C GLY A 180 -0.95 5.56 7.67
N GLN A 181 0.08 4.78 7.92
CA GLN A 181 1.48 5.13 7.62
C GLN A 181 1.85 4.94 6.13
N ILE A 182 1.05 4.21 5.35
CA ILE A 182 1.35 3.91 3.94
C ILE A 182 0.94 5.08 3.07
N ILE A 183 1.87 5.55 2.24
CA ILE A 183 1.66 6.59 1.22
C ILE A 183 1.98 6.07 -0.18
N ARG A 184 1.28 6.61 -1.19
CA ARG A 184 1.41 6.23 -2.61
C ARG A 184 1.62 7.47 -3.46
N PRO A 185 2.83 8.03 -3.43
CA PRO A 185 3.10 9.32 -4.06
C PRO A 185 3.02 9.31 -5.59
N LEU A 186 3.13 8.13 -6.22
CA LEU A 186 3.08 8.01 -7.68
C LEU A 186 1.67 7.75 -8.24
N LEU A 187 0.61 7.70 -7.43
CA LEU A 187 -0.76 7.50 -7.92
C LEU A 187 -1.23 8.57 -8.92
N CYS A 188 -0.58 9.73 -8.94
CA CYS A 188 -0.84 10.80 -9.89
C CYS A 188 -0.15 10.62 -11.23
N LEU A 189 0.77 9.66 -11.38
CA LEU A 189 1.56 9.45 -12.59
C LEU A 189 1.04 8.26 -13.40
N GLU A 190 1.08 8.41 -14.73
CA GLU A 190 0.99 7.28 -15.64
C GLU A 190 2.34 6.56 -15.76
N LYS A 191 2.30 5.27 -16.11
CA LYS A 191 3.51 4.46 -16.36
C LYS A 191 4.44 5.09 -17.39
N LYS A 192 3.86 5.69 -18.43
CA LYS A 192 4.60 6.40 -19.48
C LYS A 192 5.41 7.56 -18.89
N GLU A 193 4.83 8.36 -18.01
CA GLU A 193 5.52 9.50 -17.37
C GLU A 193 6.71 9.02 -16.51
N ILE A 194 6.56 7.87 -15.84
CA ILE A 194 7.61 7.23 -15.03
C ILE A 194 8.78 6.81 -15.93
N LEU A 195 8.51 6.10 -17.03
CA LEU A 195 9.52 5.63 -17.96
C LEU A 195 10.26 6.81 -18.63
N GLU A 196 9.53 7.81 -19.10
CA GLU A 196 10.12 9.02 -19.68
C GLU A 196 11.00 9.80 -18.68
N TYR A 197 10.61 9.82 -17.39
CA TYR A 197 11.39 10.46 -16.34
C TYR A 197 12.74 9.77 -16.14
N LEU A 198 12.74 8.43 -16.09
CA LEU A 198 13.95 7.62 -15.92
C LEU A 198 14.85 7.72 -17.16
N GLU A 199 14.28 7.62 -18.37
CA GLU A 199 15.01 7.72 -19.63
C GLU A 199 15.72 9.07 -19.79
N LYS A 200 15.01 10.19 -19.57
CA LYS A 200 15.56 11.55 -19.65
C LYS A 200 16.70 11.80 -18.65
N ARG A 201 16.79 11.00 -17.60
CA ARG A 201 17.84 11.09 -16.56
C ARG A 201 18.90 9.99 -16.68
N HIS A 202 18.76 9.11 -17.66
CA HIS A 202 19.64 7.94 -17.86
C HIS A 202 19.73 7.06 -16.62
N ILE A 203 18.60 6.88 -15.91
CA ILE A 203 18.52 6.04 -14.71
C ILE A 203 18.13 4.63 -15.14
N ALA A 204 18.96 3.66 -14.79
CA ALA A 204 18.70 2.24 -15.03
C ALA A 204 17.64 1.69 -14.06
N TYR A 205 17.00 0.59 -14.43
CA TYR A 205 16.10 -0.19 -13.58
C TYR A 205 16.10 -1.66 -14.02
N CYS A 206 15.65 -2.55 -13.13
CA CYS A 206 15.52 -3.97 -13.42
C CYS A 206 14.18 -4.25 -14.13
N GLU A 207 14.20 -5.08 -15.18
CA GLU A 207 12.98 -5.61 -15.77
C GLU A 207 12.58 -6.90 -15.07
N ASP A 208 11.33 -6.97 -14.60
CA ASP A 208 10.79 -8.16 -13.95
C ASP A 208 10.23 -9.12 -15.01
N SER A 209 10.87 -10.29 -15.15
CA SER A 209 10.48 -11.33 -16.11
C SER A 209 9.07 -11.90 -15.84
N THR A 210 8.61 -11.88 -14.58
CA THR A 210 7.31 -12.44 -14.17
C THR A 210 6.11 -11.57 -14.54
N ASN A 211 6.31 -10.32 -14.92
CA ASN A 211 5.23 -9.42 -15.38
C ASN A 211 4.52 -9.88 -16.66
N ARG A 212 5.07 -10.89 -17.37
CA ARG A 212 4.52 -11.44 -18.62
C ARG A 212 3.58 -12.62 -18.42
N GLU A 213 3.47 -13.16 -17.21
CA GLU A 213 2.63 -14.32 -16.94
C GLU A 213 1.18 -13.87 -16.69
N ASN A 214 0.24 -14.31 -17.58
CA ASN A 214 -1.19 -13.96 -17.50
C ASN A 214 -2.02 -14.91 -16.61
N GLU A 215 -1.39 -15.59 -15.67
CA GLU A 215 -2.05 -16.58 -14.80
C GLU A 215 -3.05 -15.93 -13.83
N TYR A 216 -2.84 -14.66 -13.47
CA TYR A 216 -3.68 -13.95 -12.53
C TYR A 216 -4.60 -12.93 -13.19
N THR A 217 -5.80 -12.74 -12.65
CA THR A 217 -6.81 -11.80 -13.16
C THR A 217 -6.25 -10.37 -13.32
N ARG A 218 -5.38 -9.92 -12.43
CA ARG A 218 -4.74 -8.60 -12.51
C ARG A 218 -3.80 -8.48 -13.72
N ASN A 219 -3.02 -9.52 -14.00
CA ASN A 219 -2.13 -9.53 -15.16
C ASN A 219 -2.92 -9.49 -16.47
N ARG A 220 -4.09 -10.16 -16.54
CA ARG A 220 -4.99 -10.06 -17.70
C ARG A 220 -5.57 -8.66 -17.86
N LEU A 221 -5.95 -8.01 -16.77
CA LEU A 221 -6.40 -6.61 -16.80
C LEU A 221 -5.30 -5.69 -17.35
N ARG A 222 -4.07 -5.83 -16.84
CA ARG A 222 -2.89 -5.04 -17.21
C ARG A 222 -2.45 -5.27 -18.65
N ASN A 223 -2.33 -6.53 -19.04
CA ASN A 223 -1.66 -6.90 -20.29
C ASN A 223 -2.62 -6.99 -21.49
N GLU A 224 -3.93 -7.22 -21.25
CA GLU A 224 -4.91 -7.44 -22.31
C GLU A 224 -6.01 -6.36 -22.31
N LEU A 225 -6.78 -6.25 -21.22
CA LEU A 225 -8.01 -5.46 -21.21
C LEU A 225 -7.75 -3.95 -21.24
N ILE A 226 -6.89 -3.45 -20.37
CA ILE A 226 -6.59 -2.01 -20.30
C ILE A 226 -5.96 -1.52 -21.62
N PRO A 227 -4.97 -2.22 -22.23
CA PRO A 227 -4.45 -1.84 -23.54
C PRO A 227 -5.50 -1.87 -24.64
N GLN A 228 -6.42 -2.84 -24.63
CA GLN A 228 -7.52 -2.89 -25.58
C GLN A 228 -8.48 -1.71 -25.42
N ILE A 229 -8.89 -1.39 -24.20
CA ILE A 229 -9.74 -0.22 -23.91
C ILE A 229 -9.09 1.07 -24.38
N ARG A 230 -7.78 1.26 -24.10
CA ARG A 230 -7.04 2.44 -24.55
C ARG A 230 -7.01 2.59 -26.07
N ARG A 231 -6.83 1.48 -26.79
CA ARG A 231 -6.72 1.46 -28.25
C ARG A 231 -8.07 1.61 -28.96
N GLU A 232 -9.11 0.94 -28.46
CA GLU A 232 -10.38 0.78 -29.17
C GLU A 232 -11.49 1.70 -28.69
N ILE A 233 -11.41 2.16 -27.44
CA ILE A 233 -12.48 2.95 -26.82
C ILE A 233 -12.01 4.36 -26.48
N ASN A 234 -10.95 4.50 -25.65
CA ASN A 234 -10.47 5.80 -25.22
C ASN A 234 -9.02 5.71 -24.72
N GLU A 235 -8.11 6.43 -25.35
CA GLU A 235 -6.70 6.50 -24.95
C GLU A 235 -6.52 6.94 -23.49
N LYS A 236 -7.41 7.83 -23.01
CA LYS A 236 -7.41 8.36 -21.63
C LYS A 236 -8.23 7.51 -20.63
N ALA A 237 -8.60 6.28 -20.98
CA ALA A 237 -9.44 5.45 -20.13
C ALA A 237 -8.88 5.26 -18.71
N VAL A 238 -7.56 5.08 -18.57
CA VAL A 238 -6.90 4.91 -17.26
C VAL A 238 -7.05 6.15 -16.39
N GLU A 239 -6.83 7.35 -16.96
CA GLU A 239 -7.03 8.63 -16.30
C GLU A 239 -8.48 8.77 -15.81
N HIS A 240 -9.45 8.52 -16.70
CA HIS A 240 -10.88 8.63 -16.38
C HIS A 240 -11.33 7.62 -15.34
N ILE A 241 -10.82 6.37 -15.36
CA ILE A 241 -11.10 5.36 -14.34
C ILE A 241 -10.55 5.80 -12.99
N ALA A 242 -9.32 6.31 -12.94
CA ALA A 242 -8.71 6.78 -11.71
C ALA A 242 -9.46 7.99 -11.13
N GLU A 243 -9.89 8.95 -11.98
CA GLU A 243 -10.71 10.09 -11.57
C GLU A 243 -12.09 9.66 -11.06
N ALA A 244 -12.74 8.70 -11.73
CA ALA A 244 -14.01 8.17 -11.28
C ALA A 244 -13.87 7.52 -9.88
N GLY A 245 -12.82 6.74 -9.64
CA GLY A 245 -12.50 6.19 -8.34
C GLY A 245 -12.29 7.26 -7.27
N GLU A 246 -11.61 8.36 -7.61
CA GLU A 246 -11.43 9.49 -6.69
C GLU A 246 -12.75 10.12 -6.29
N ARG A 247 -13.64 10.39 -7.25
CA ARG A 247 -14.99 10.94 -6.99
C ARG A 247 -15.83 10.01 -6.12
N LEU A 248 -15.77 8.68 -6.38
CA LEU A 248 -16.46 7.68 -5.57
C LEU A 248 -15.93 7.65 -4.13
N ARG A 249 -14.62 7.78 -3.96
CA ARG A 249 -13.99 7.83 -2.63
C ARG A 249 -14.41 9.09 -1.84
N GLN A 250 -14.52 10.24 -2.52
CA GLN A 250 -15.00 11.47 -1.91
C GLN A 250 -16.49 11.34 -1.49
N ALA A 251 -17.31 10.70 -2.33
CA ALA A 251 -18.70 10.43 -2.01
C ALA A 251 -18.83 9.47 -0.81
N ASP A 252 -18.04 8.39 -0.79
CA ASP A 252 -18.02 7.42 0.32
C ASP A 252 -17.63 8.09 1.63
N ALA A 253 -16.58 8.91 1.63
CA ALA A 253 -16.14 9.66 2.80
C ALA A 253 -17.22 10.65 3.30
N TYR A 254 -17.94 11.31 2.39
CA TYR A 254 -19.05 12.19 2.74
C TYR A 254 -20.19 11.40 3.40
N PHE A 255 -20.57 10.25 2.85
CA PHE A 255 -21.62 9.42 3.45
C PHE A 255 -21.20 8.86 4.81
N GLU A 256 -19.96 8.41 4.96
CA GLU A 256 -19.45 7.96 6.26
C GLU A 256 -19.50 9.12 7.30
N GLU A 257 -19.07 10.32 6.92
CA GLU A 257 -19.14 11.50 7.81
C GLU A 257 -20.58 11.84 8.23
N GLN A 258 -21.54 11.81 7.28
CA GLN A 258 -22.94 12.05 7.61
C GLN A 258 -23.53 10.96 8.51
N ALA A 259 -23.20 9.69 8.23
CA ALA A 259 -23.63 8.56 9.05
C ALA A 259 -23.09 8.67 10.48
N GLU A 260 -21.82 9.05 10.66
CA GLU A 260 -21.23 9.28 11.98
C GLU A 260 -21.91 10.45 12.73
N LYS A 261 -22.24 11.55 12.04
CA LYS A 261 -22.95 12.68 12.64
C LYS A 261 -24.33 12.24 13.15
N ILE A 262 -25.12 11.54 12.32
CA ILE A 262 -26.40 10.97 12.70
C ILE A 262 -26.26 10.01 13.87
N TRP A 263 -25.25 9.13 13.82
CA TRP A 263 -25.00 8.18 14.91
C TRP A 263 -24.67 8.87 16.23
N ARG A 264 -23.88 9.95 16.21
CA ARG A 264 -23.59 10.73 17.43
C ARG A 264 -24.82 11.46 17.98
N GLU A 265 -25.69 11.92 17.10
CA GLU A 265 -26.89 12.68 17.47
C GLU A 265 -28.03 11.76 17.97
N TYR A 266 -28.23 10.62 17.30
CA TYR A 266 -29.37 9.74 17.55
C TYR A 266 -29.00 8.34 18.03
N GLY A 267 -27.72 8.00 18.03
CA GLY A 267 -27.22 6.69 18.43
C GLY A 267 -27.39 6.45 19.93
N VAL A 268 -28.31 5.58 20.31
CA VAL A 268 -28.44 5.12 21.68
C VAL A 268 -27.31 4.16 22.00
N THR A 269 -26.31 4.61 22.72
CA THR A 269 -25.35 3.71 23.36
C THR A 269 -26.08 2.95 24.45
N LYS A 270 -26.62 1.76 24.14
CA LYS A 270 -26.89 0.76 25.17
C LYS A 270 -25.54 0.39 25.76
N LYS A 271 -25.17 0.99 26.91
CA LYS A 271 -24.23 0.40 27.83
C LYS A 271 -24.86 -0.92 28.25
N CYS A 272 -24.40 -2.04 27.69
CA CYS A 272 -24.61 -3.32 28.32
C CYS A 272 -23.82 -3.29 29.62
N ASN A 273 -24.47 -2.90 30.72
CA ASN A 273 -23.97 -3.21 32.06
C ASN A 273 -24.03 -4.73 32.17
N VAL A 274 -22.90 -5.38 31.91
CA VAL A 274 -22.68 -6.77 32.36
C VAL A 274 -22.14 -6.66 33.79
N GLU A 275 -23.00 -6.22 34.69
CA GLU A 275 -22.93 -6.51 36.11
C GLU A 275 -24.14 -7.40 36.43
N GLY A 276 -23.92 -8.64 36.69
CA GLY A 276 -24.99 -9.54 37.05
C GLY A 276 -24.61 -11.01 36.96
N ASP A 277 -24.07 -11.50 38.07
CA ASP A 277 -24.25 -12.85 38.61
C ASP A 277 -24.06 -14.06 37.67
N VAL A 278 -22.87 -14.62 37.74
CA VAL A 278 -22.64 -16.04 37.42
C VAL A 278 -22.83 -16.88 38.69
N THR A 279 -24.08 -17.09 39.10
CA THR A 279 -24.43 -18.19 40.01
C THR A 279 -25.81 -18.74 39.68
N GLY A 280 -25.86 -19.97 39.22
CA GLY A 280 -27.02 -20.82 39.29
C GLY A 280 -27.85 -20.97 38.00
N LEU A 281 -27.66 -22.04 37.33
CA LEU A 281 -28.59 -23.15 37.17
C LEU A 281 -28.29 -23.88 35.83
N MET A 282 -27.62 -24.98 35.98
CA MET A 282 -27.84 -26.12 35.09
C MET A 282 -29.27 -26.59 35.31
N ASP A 283 -30.11 -26.64 34.30
CA ASP A 283 -30.97 -27.79 34.10
C ASP A 283 -31.41 -27.88 32.62
N GLY A 284 -31.41 -29.12 32.17
CA GLY A 284 -31.63 -29.48 30.80
C GLY A 284 -33.10 -29.45 30.41
N THR A 285 -33.33 -29.28 29.14
CA THR A 285 -34.39 -30.10 28.47
C THR A 285 -34.12 -30.11 26.97
N LYS A 286 -33.94 -31.30 26.45
CA LYS A 286 -34.05 -31.68 25.03
C LYS A 286 -35.46 -31.41 24.54
N MET A 287 -35.58 -30.96 23.33
CA MET A 287 -36.62 -31.28 22.34
C MET A 287 -36.16 -30.59 21.04
N GLY A 288 -36.00 -31.18 19.93
CA GLY A 288 -36.73 -32.22 19.29
C GLY A 288 -36.75 -31.78 17.82
N ALA A 289 -36.01 -32.49 16.97
CA ALA A 289 -36.06 -32.25 15.51
C ALA A 289 -37.43 -32.80 15.01
N GLU A 290 -38.05 -32.02 14.11
CA GLU A 290 -38.90 -32.62 13.09
C GLU A 290 -38.91 -31.75 11.82
N SER A 291 -38.58 -32.44 10.76
CA SER A 291 -38.67 -32.07 9.37
C SER A 291 -40.13 -31.82 8.95
N GLN A 292 -40.33 -30.92 8.00
CA GLN A 292 -41.24 -31.23 6.89
C GLN A 292 -40.91 -30.33 5.67
N ALA A 293 -40.67 -31.03 4.56
CA ALA A 293 -40.62 -30.55 3.20
C ALA A 293 -42.06 -30.31 2.67
N GLU A 294 -42.13 -29.77 1.45
CA GLU A 294 -43.29 -29.50 0.57
C GLU A 294 -43.77 -28.02 0.66
N THR A 295 -43.66 -27.23 -0.39
CA THR A 295 -43.86 -27.32 -1.83
C THR A 295 -43.00 -26.29 -2.56
#